data_7e521cce3bb7dd7f7f490160fc0ca481
#
_entry.id   7e521cce3bb7dd7f7f490160fc0ca481
#
_cell.length_a   1.000
_cell.length_b   1.000
_cell.length_c   1.000
_cell.angle_alpha   90.00
_cell.angle_beta   90.00
_cell.angle_gamma   90.00
#
_symmetry.space_group_name_H-M   'P 1'
#
loop_
_entity.id
_entity.type
_entity.pdbx_description
1 polymer ?
#
loop_
_entity_poly.entity_id
_entity_poly.type
_entity_poly.pdbx_seq_one_letter_code
_entity_poly.pdbx_strand_id
1 'polypeptide(L)'
;MFRNRYRVIRQLGYGGFSRTYEAKDVDRMNDPCVIKQFMPQVQGTAARQKATELFKQEAQRLYELGEHPQIPGLIAYFEQDRRLYLVQEYIDGQNLLQELQQKGHFNPDQIYQILSELLEILQIIHNRNIIHRDIKPENIMRRSRDNQLILIDFGVSKQVTGTTTVGQGTTVGTPGYIPMEQLRGQVYPASDLYSLGVTCLRLLTGCLPSEDGRDDLYDAMEGRWVWRERLPANVSVPRQLAEVLDRLTRDFVRDRYQSAQEVLQILKQPYPYQYQPIPTQNYQRIVPPITQKYTHAATPPPPPKVTPKLNPYQKLQDLMKAGKWREADAETSRLMLEIVGSQAGCFSTAQIATFPCRELREINQVWEQASRGRFGFGVQRRIWEQVNQNTSEFAQRVGWCDRHPSDDIYVKDYDQLSFSLKAPEGHLPALSVMAGREWDRTLWLLEHLFLSVEACGL
;
A
#
# COMPACT_ATOMS: atom_id res chain seq x y z
N MET A 1 26.59 -28.87 12.81
CA MET A 1 27.05 -29.01 11.40
C MET A 1 25.89 -29.47 10.55
N PHE A 2 25.68 -28.88 9.37
CA PHE A 2 24.70 -29.38 8.43
C PHE A 2 25.41 -30.20 7.35
N ARG A 3 24.87 -31.38 7.02
CA ARG A 3 25.39 -32.29 5.99
C ARG A 3 26.87 -32.68 6.15
N ASN A 4 27.42 -32.61 7.36
CA ASN A 4 28.86 -32.74 7.65
C ASN A 4 29.78 -31.81 6.85
N ARG A 5 29.20 -30.86 6.10
CA ARG A 5 29.88 -29.91 5.22
C ARG A 5 29.82 -28.47 5.72
N TYR A 6 28.67 -28.04 6.26
CA TYR A 6 28.48 -26.66 6.61
C TYR A 6 28.59 -26.45 8.14
N ARG A 7 29.61 -25.69 8.56
CA ARG A 7 29.84 -25.35 9.96
C ARG A 7 29.25 -23.98 10.28
N VAL A 8 28.18 -23.94 11.05
CA VAL A 8 27.54 -22.70 11.49
C VAL A 8 28.48 -21.90 12.37
N ILE A 9 28.57 -20.60 12.12
CA ILE A 9 29.34 -19.62 12.86
C ILE A 9 28.43 -18.84 13.82
N ARG A 10 27.37 -18.20 13.27
CA ARG A 10 26.42 -17.40 14.05
C ARG A 10 25.08 -17.32 13.31
N GLN A 11 24.04 -16.96 14.05
CA GLN A 11 22.75 -16.61 13.46
C GLN A 11 22.81 -15.17 12.95
N LEU A 12 22.37 -14.93 11.72
CA LEU A 12 22.29 -13.61 11.09
C LEU A 12 20.91 -12.97 11.22
N GLY A 13 19.86 -13.80 11.23
CA GLY A 13 18.50 -13.29 11.28
C GLY A 13 17.46 -14.38 11.57
N TYR A 14 16.29 -13.89 11.91
CA TYR A 14 15.09 -14.70 12.12
C TYR A 14 13.94 -14.08 11.34
N GLY A 15 13.40 -14.79 10.37
CA GLY A 15 12.25 -14.38 9.57
C GLY A 15 11.05 -15.29 9.83
N GLY A 16 9.87 -14.91 9.36
CA GLY A 16 8.62 -15.65 9.59
C GLY A 16 8.63 -17.11 9.11
N PHE A 17 9.53 -17.48 8.19
CA PHE A 17 9.63 -18.83 7.62
C PHE A 17 11.01 -19.45 7.68
N SER A 18 12.05 -18.69 7.97
CA SER A 18 13.41 -19.19 7.96
C SER A 18 14.27 -18.59 9.05
N ARG A 19 15.25 -19.36 9.48
CA ARG A 19 16.40 -18.87 10.24
C ARG A 19 17.59 -18.79 9.30
N THR A 20 18.29 -17.67 9.34
CA THR A 20 19.46 -17.43 8.50
C THR A 20 20.71 -17.49 9.35
N TYR A 21 21.70 -18.21 8.88
CA TYR A 21 22.98 -18.41 9.55
C TYR A 21 24.14 -18.06 8.64
N GLU A 22 25.18 -17.46 9.21
CA GLU A 22 26.51 -17.47 8.64
C GLU A 22 27.16 -18.83 8.90
N ALA A 23 27.76 -19.41 7.90
CA ALA A 23 28.43 -20.69 8.00
C ALA A 23 29.71 -20.72 7.13
N LYS A 24 30.51 -21.77 7.31
CA LYS A 24 31.67 -22.08 6.49
C LYS A 24 31.45 -23.40 5.78
N ASP A 25 31.73 -23.42 4.49
CA ASP A 25 31.70 -24.63 3.64
C ASP A 25 33.07 -25.31 3.75
N VAL A 26 33.15 -26.39 4.51
CA VAL A 26 34.42 -27.09 4.75
C VAL A 26 34.97 -27.77 3.52
N ASP A 27 34.10 -28.16 2.57
CA ASP A 27 34.50 -28.82 1.29
C ASP A 27 35.03 -27.76 0.29
N ARG A 28 34.79 -26.48 0.54
CA ARG A 28 35.31 -25.34 -0.23
C ARG A 28 36.31 -24.52 0.60
N MET A 29 37.27 -25.17 1.24
CA MET A 29 38.35 -24.54 2.00
C MET A 29 37.89 -23.58 3.09
N ASN A 30 36.70 -23.82 3.68
CA ASN A 30 36.02 -22.98 4.64
C ASN A 30 35.55 -21.63 4.07
N ASP A 31 35.19 -21.56 2.81
CA ASP A 31 34.55 -20.39 2.22
C ASP A 31 33.31 -19.99 3.02
N PRO A 32 33.08 -18.70 3.25
CA PRO A 32 31.88 -18.23 3.94
C PRO A 32 30.64 -18.45 3.05
N CYS A 33 29.56 -18.88 3.69
CA CYS A 33 28.25 -19.05 3.03
C CYS A 33 27.11 -18.65 3.98
N VAL A 34 25.94 -18.41 3.41
CA VAL A 34 24.71 -18.17 4.15
C VAL A 34 23.82 -19.38 4.03
N ILE A 35 23.29 -19.87 5.15
CA ILE A 35 22.34 -20.97 5.21
C ILE A 35 21.00 -20.44 5.68
N LYS A 36 19.97 -20.59 4.88
CA LYS A 36 18.58 -20.40 5.26
C LYS A 36 17.96 -21.75 5.61
N GLN A 37 17.58 -21.92 6.86
CA GLN A 37 16.85 -23.08 7.34
C GLN A 37 15.36 -22.78 7.31
N PHE A 38 14.58 -23.58 6.57
CA PHE A 38 13.13 -23.43 6.53
C PHE A 38 12.51 -23.85 7.86
N MET A 39 11.81 -22.91 8.48
CA MET A 39 11.11 -23.11 9.76
C MET A 39 9.77 -22.35 9.76
N PRO A 40 8.77 -22.82 9.01
CA PRO A 40 7.51 -22.09 8.90
C PRO A 40 6.76 -22.10 10.23
N GLN A 41 6.37 -20.89 10.67
CA GLN A 41 5.53 -20.70 11.86
C GLN A 41 4.05 -20.63 11.46
N VAL A 42 3.58 -21.59 10.67
CA VAL A 42 2.20 -21.62 10.20
C VAL A 42 1.47 -22.84 10.73
N GLN A 43 0.20 -22.67 11.08
CA GLN A 43 -0.68 -23.76 11.49
C GLN A 43 -1.46 -24.30 10.28
N GLY A 44 -1.61 -25.63 10.24
CA GLY A 44 -2.34 -26.34 9.18
C GLY A 44 -1.46 -26.84 8.03
N THR A 45 -1.88 -27.96 7.45
CA THR A 45 -1.14 -28.70 6.41
C THR A 45 -1.06 -27.91 5.10
N ALA A 46 -2.14 -27.25 4.67
CA ALA A 46 -2.19 -26.46 3.44
C ALA A 46 -1.25 -25.25 3.49
N ALA A 47 -1.24 -24.50 4.60
CA ALA A 47 -0.35 -23.36 4.79
C ALA A 47 1.12 -23.80 4.81
N ARG A 48 1.42 -24.96 5.45
CA ARG A 48 2.77 -25.53 5.46
C ARG A 48 3.22 -26.00 4.08
N GLN A 49 2.33 -26.64 3.31
CA GLN A 49 2.63 -27.03 1.93
C GLN A 49 2.93 -25.79 1.06
N LYS A 50 2.11 -24.75 1.15
CA LYS A 50 2.33 -23.51 0.42
C LYS A 50 3.66 -22.86 0.78
N ALA A 51 3.98 -22.77 2.07
CA ALA A 51 5.27 -22.22 2.54
C ALA A 51 6.46 -23.06 2.01
N THR A 52 6.33 -24.39 2.01
CA THR A 52 7.35 -25.31 1.46
C THR A 52 7.56 -25.05 -0.03
N GLU A 53 6.48 -24.92 -0.80
CA GLU A 53 6.55 -24.65 -2.24
C GLU A 53 7.25 -23.30 -2.52
N LEU A 54 6.92 -22.27 -1.76
CA LEU A 54 7.52 -20.96 -1.88
C LEU A 54 9.04 -20.99 -1.58
N PHE A 55 9.45 -21.72 -0.55
CA PHE A 55 10.87 -21.89 -0.24
C PHE A 55 11.64 -22.64 -1.35
N LYS A 56 10.99 -23.63 -1.98
CA LYS A 56 11.54 -24.33 -3.17
C LYS A 56 11.66 -23.39 -4.37
N GLN A 57 10.65 -22.54 -4.60
CA GLN A 57 10.67 -21.55 -5.68
C GLN A 57 11.80 -20.53 -5.51
N GLU A 58 12.12 -20.11 -4.28
CA GLU A 58 13.27 -19.23 -4.01
C GLU A 58 14.58 -19.89 -4.47
N ALA A 59 14.79 -21.14 -4.08
CA ALA A 59 15.98 -21.89 -4.53
C ALA A 59 16.02 -22.05 -6.05
N GLN A 60 14.88 -22.35 -6.68
CA GLN A 60 14.80 -22.49 -8.13
C GLN A 60 15.10 -21.18 -8.86
N ARG A 61 14.60 -20.05 -8.37
CA ARG A 61 14.89 -18.74 -8.96
C ARG A 61 16.37 -18.38 -8.87
N LEU A 62 17.00 -18.60 -7.72
CA LEU A 62 18.44 -18.38 -7.59
C LEU A 62 19.23 -19.29 -8.55
N TYR A 63 18.78 -20.53 -8.75
CA TYR A 63 19.39 -21.45 -9.73
C TYR A 63 19.22 -20.94 -11.18
N GLU A 64 18.01 -20.50 -11.55
CA GLU A 64 17.69 -19.99 -12.89
C GLU A 64 18.41 -18.66 -13.19
N LEU A 65 18.64 -17.82 -12.19
CA LEU A 65 19.40 -16.58 -12.33
C LEU A 65 20.88 -16.85 -12.56
N GLY A 66 21.38 -18.02 -12.11
CA GLY A 66 22.75 -18.44 -12.32
C GLY A 66 23.77 -17.55 -11.60
N GLU A 67 24.97 -17.49 -12.17
CA GLU A 67 26.04 -16.64 -11.63
C GLU A 67 25.89 -15.20 -12.15
N HIS A 68 25.29 -14.34 -11.32
CA HIS A 68 25.21 -12.92 -11.60
C HIS A 68 25.98 -12.13 -10.52
N PRO A 69 26.85 -11.17 -10.86
CA PRO A 69 27.73 -10.50 -9.88
C PRO A 69 26.99 -9.72 -8.79
N GLN A 70 25.71 -9.40 -9.00
CA GLN A 70 24.89 -8.60 -8.10
C GLN A 70 23.70 -9.39 -7.51
N ILE A 71 23.72 -10.73 -7.61
CA ILE A 71 22.75 -11.65 -7.00
C ILE A 71 23.53 -12.79 -6.34
N PRO A 72 23.26 -13.17 -5.08
CA PRO A 72 23.98 -14.24 -4.44
C PRO A 72 23.82 -15.58 -5.19
N GLY A 73 24.92 -16.23 -5.50
CA GLY A 73 24.91 -17.53 -6.15
C GLY A 73 24.31 -18.61 -5.24
N LEU A 74 23.48 -19.51 -5.81
CA LEU A 74 23.00 -20.69 -5.10
C LEU A 74 24.14 -21.73 -5.01
N ILE A 75 24.52 -22.14 -3.78
CA ILE A 75 25.54 -23.14 -3.54
C ILE A 75 24.93 -24.52 -3.42
N ALA A 76 23.84 -24.65 -2.65
CA ALA A 76 23.15 -25.92 -2.46
C ALA A 76 21.70 -25.72 -2.01
N TYR A 77 20.88 -26.71 -2.33
CA TYR A 77 19.55 -26.89 -1.78
C TYR A 77 19.37 -28.35 -1.36
N PHE A 78 18.95 -28.60 -0.11
CA PHE A 78 18.82 -29.96 0.38
C PHE A 78 17.83 -30.11 1.53
N GLU A 79 17.45 -31.32 1.82
CA GLU A 79 16.70 -31.71 3.00
C GLU A 79 17.60 -32.50 3.98
N GLN A 80 17.50 -32.14 5.27
CA GLN A 80 18.11 -32.88 6.36
C GLN A 80 17.18 -32.83 7.57
N ASP A 81 17.00 -33.97 8.26
CA ASP A 81 16.14 -34.08 9.46
C ASP A 81 14.73 -33.51 9.24
N ARG A 82 14.14 -33.79 8.07
CA ARG A 82 12.83 -33.26 7.61
C ARG A 82 12.74 -31.76 7.55
N ARG A 83 13.85 -31.08 7.38
CA ARG A 83 13.93 -29.63 7.21
C ARG A 83 14.63 -29.29 5.90
N LEU A 84 14.15 -28.25 5.26
CA LEU A 84 14.74 -27.76 4.01
C LEU A 84 15.78 -26.71 4.33
N TYR A 85 16.86 -26.73 3.56
CA TYR A 85 17.97 -25.80 3.65
C TYR A 85 18.32 -25.27 2.27
N LEU A 86 18.55 -23.95 2.21
CA LEU A 86 19.10 -23.26 1.06
C LEU A 86 20.45 -22.68 1.48
N VAL A 87 21.49 -22.95 0.71
CA VAL A 87 22.83 -22.39 0.93
C VAL A 87 23.18 -21.50 -0.25
N GLN A 88 23.57 -20.28 0.05
CA GLN A 88 23.93 -19.27 -0.94
C GLN A 88 25.25 -18.57 -0.59
N GLU A 89 25.78 -17.83 -1.54
CA GLU A 89 26.97 -16.98 -1.36
C GLU A 89 26.80 -16.05 -0.15
N TYR A 90 27.87 -15.92 0.64
CA TYR A 90 27.95 -14.89 1.69
C TYR A 90 28.41 -13.59 1.07
N ILE A 91 27.64 -12.54 1.24
CA ILE A 91 28.00 -11.19 0.79
C ILE A 91 28.62 -10.45 1.97
N ASP A 92 29.93 -10.24 1.89
CA ASP A 92 30.63 -9.39 2.85
C ASP A 92 30.30 -7.92 2.60
N GLY A 93 29.59 -7.29 3.56
CA GLY A 93 29.15 -5.91 3.41
C GLY A 93 28.05 -5.54 4.42
N GLN A 94 27.45 -4.39 4.18
CA GLN A 94 26.33 -3.86 4.96
C GLN A 94 25.11 -3.68 4.07
N ASN A 95 23.90 -3.86 4.62
CA ASN A 95 22.70 -3.49 3.90
C ASN A 95 22.42 -1.98 4.00
N LEU A 96 21.60 -1.45 3.10
CA LEU A 96 21.33 -0.01 3.04
C LEU A 96 20.60 0.52 4.28
N LEU A 97 19.89 -0.33 5.04
CA LEU A 97 19.31 0.07 6.32
C LEU A 97 20.40 0.31 7.37
N GLN A 98 21.40 -0.56 7.44
CA GLN A 98 22.54 -0.38 8.35
C GLN A 98 23.36 0.87 7.97
N GLU A 99 23.55 1.12 6.67
CA GLU A 99 24.21 2.35 6.21
C GLU A 99 23.40 3.60 6.61
N LEU A 100 22.07 3.57 6.43
CA LEU A 100 21.18 4.66 6.83
C LEU A 100 21.27 4.94 8.34
N GLN A 101 21.26 3.88 9.16
CA GLN A 101 21.35 4.01 10.62
C GLN A 101 22.71 4.56 11.10
N GLN A 102 23.79 4.22 10.39
CA GLN A 102 25.16 4.64 10.76
C GLN A 102 25.55 6.01 10.22
N LYS A 103 25.15 6.31 8.98
CA LYS A 103 25.61 7.51 8.24
C LYS A 103 24.54 8.60 8.11
N GLY A 104 23.28 8.29 8.48
CA GLY A 104 22.14 9.16 8.25
C GLY A 104 21.60 9.04 6.80
N HIS A 105 20.77 10.01 6.41
CA HIS A 105 20.13 10.04 5.09
C HIS A 105 21.13 10.09 3.93
N PHE A 106 20.73 9.51 2.82
CA PHE A 106 21.51 9.50 1.58
C PHE A 106 21.32 10.82 0.82
N ASN A 107 22.35 11.26 0.13
CA ASN A 107 22.26 12.42 -0.76
C ASN A 107 21.69 12.04 -2.15
N PRO A 108 21.25 13.01 -2.97
CA PRO A 108 20.65 12.74 -4.28
C PRO A 108 21.55 11.96 -5.24
N ASP A 109 22.86 12.17 -5.22
CA ASP A 109 23.79 11.46 -6.11
C ASP A 109 23.88 9.98 -5.72
N GLN A 110 23.89 9.68 -4.43
CA GLN A 110 23.82 8.31 -3.92
C GLN A 110 22.51 7.63 -4.30
N ILE A 111 21.37 8.34 -4.22
CA ILE A 111 20.08 7.82 -4.68
C ILE A 111 20.08 7.56 -6.18
N TYR A 112 20.64 8.45 -6.98
CA TYR A 112 20.79 8.25 -8.41
C TYR A 112 21.61 6.99 -8.74
N GLN A 113 22.72 6.79 -8.02
CA GLN A 113 23.56 5.60 -8.17
C GLN A 113 22.78 4.33 -7.79
N ILE A 114 22.09 4.33 -6.62
CA ILE A 114 21.28 3.19 -6.16
C ILE A 114 20.19 2.85 -7.18
N LEU A 115 19.47 3.85 -7.70
CA LEU A 115 18.47 3.65 -8.75
C LEU A 115 19.09 3.01 -9.99
N SER A 116 20.19 3.58 -10.49
CA SER A 116 20.83 3.10 -11.73
C SER A 116 21.29 1.65 -11.61
N GLU A 117 21.99 1.30 -10.52
CA GLU A 117 22.48 -0.07 -10.30
C GLU A 117 21.33 -1.08 -10.11
N LEU A 118 20.33 -0.74 -9.31
CA LEU A 118 19.22 -1.66 -9.04
C LEU A 118 18.28 -1.83 -10.24
N LEU A 119 18.09 -0.79 -11.05
CA LEU A 119 17.30 -0.90 -12.28
C LEU A 119 17.96 -1.84 -13.29
N GLU A 120 19.29 -1.89 -13.37
CA GLU A 120 20.00 -2.86 -14.21
C GLU A 120 19.75 -4.29 -13.74
N ILE A 121 19.81 -4.53 -12.42
CA ILE A 121 19.48 -5.84 -11.84
C ILE A 121 18.01 -6.20 -12.11
N LEU A 122 17.09 -5.27 -11.88
CA LEU A 122 15.65 -5.48 -12.11
C LEU A 122 15.34 -5.77 -13.57
N GLN A 123 16.00 -5.11 -14.51
CA GLN A 123 15.84 -5.40 -15.93
C GLN A 123 16.21 -6.85 -16.26
N ILE A 124 17.30 -7.35 -15.68
CA ILE A 124 17.77 -8.73 -15.91
C ILE A 124 16.78 -9.75 -15.35
N ILE A 125 16.29 -9.57 -14.11
CA ILE A 125 15.36 -10.52 -13.49
C ILE A 125 13.97 -10.46 -14.13
N HIS A 126 13.47 -9.26 -14.48
CA HIS A 126 12.19 -9.09 -15.16
C HIS A 126 12.19 -9.69 -16.56
N ASN A 127 13.29 -9.59 -17.31
CA ASN A 127 13.44 -10.26 -18.61
C ASN A 127 13.38 -11.80 -18.53
N ARG A 128 13.60 -12.37 -17.33
CA ARG A 128 13.44 -13.79 -17.03
C ARG A 128 12.08 -14.10 -16.37
N ASN A 129 11.14 -13.17 -16.40
CA ASN A 129 9.83 -13.25 -15.75
C ASN A 129 9.90 -13.49 -14.23
N ILE A 130 10.97 -13.02 -13.59
CA ILE A 130 11.14 -13.09 -12.14
C ILE A 130 10.83 -11.70 -11.55
N ILE A 131 9.92 -11.64 -10.60
CA ILE A 131 9.59 -10.44 -9.82
C ILE A 131 10.09 -10.67 -8.39
N HIS A 132 10.83 -9.69 -7.85
CA HIS A 132 11.47 -9.80 -6.53
C HIS A 132 10.48 -9.77 -5.37
N ARG A 133 9.53 -8.82 -5.37
CA ARG A 133 8.41 -8.66 -4.43
C ARG A 133 8.76 -8.17 -3.00
N ASP A 134 10.01 -7.99 -2.66
CA ASP A 134 10.43 -7.50 -1.33
C ASP A 134 11.65 -6.58 -1.43
N ILE A 135 11.59 -5.58 -2.32
CA ILE A 135 12.64 -4.57 -2.44
C ILE A 135 12.51 -3.58 -1.29
N LYS A 136 13.57 -3.51 -0.47
CA LYS A 136 13.70 -2.63 0.69
C LYS A 136 15.16 -2.51 1.12
N PRO A 137 15.53 -1.52 1.95
CA PRO A 137 16.92 -1.30 2.34
C PRO A 137 17.61 -2.51 2.95
N GLU A 138 16.89 -3.37 3.69
CA GLU A 138 17.45 -4.57 4.33
C GLU A 138 17.86 -5.64 3.31
N ASN A 139 17.22 -5.67 2.14
CA ASN A 139 17.45 -6.66 1.08
C ASN A 139 18.42 -6.17 0.00
N ILE A 140 19.05 -5.03 0.19
CA ILE A 140 20.04 -4.45 -0.71
C ILE A 140 21.35 -4.32 0.06
N MET A 141 22.33 -5.14 -0.27
CA MET A 141 23.64 -5.11 0.37
C MET A 141 24.66 -4.35 -0.48
N ARG A 142 25.47 -3.53 0.15
CA ARG A 142 26.67 -2.94 -0.45
C ARG A 142 27.85 -3.81 -0.12
N ARG A 143 28.42 -4.47 -1.13
CA ARG A 143 29.55 -5.38 -0.96
C ARG A 143 30.85 -4.61 -0.68
N SER A 144 31.57 -5.02 0.36
CA SER A 144 32.75 -4.29 0.87
C SER A 144 33.90 -4.17 -0.13
N ARG A 145 34.13 -5.20 -0.96
CA ARG A 145 35.31 -5.28 -1.84
C ARG A 145 35.26 -4.30 -3.03
N ASP A 146 34.08 -3.95 -3.52
CA ASP A 146 33.89 -3.18 -4.76
C ASP A 146 32.76 -2.16 -4.72
N ASN A 147 32.11 -2.01 -3.57
CA ASN A 147 30.96 -1.14 -3.35
C ASN A 147 29.74 -1.42 -4.24
N GLN A 148 29.70 -2.54 -4.97
CA GLN A 148 28.53 -2.91 -5.77
C GLN A 148 27.33 -3.26 -4.90
N LEU A 149 26.15 -2.91 -5.38
CA LEU A 149 24.89 -3.30 -4.76
C LEU A 149 24.53 -4.73 -5.16
N ILE A 150 24.19 -5.54 -4.18
CA ILE A 150 23.76 -6.93 -4.31
C ILE A 150 22.32 -7.02 -3.82
N LEU A 151 21.43 -7.48 -4.68
CA LEU A 151 20.03 -7.71 -4.33
C LEU A 151 19.88 -9.11 -3.74
N ILE A 152 19.45 -9.19 -2.48
CA ILE A 152 19.29 -10.45 -1.75
C ILE A 152 17.81 -10.71 -1.44
N ASP A 153 17.46 -11.94 -1.06
CA ASP A 153 16.12 -12.34 -0.60
C ASP A 153 15.00 -12.13 -1.63
N PHE A 154 14.95 -12.99 -2.63
CA PHE A 154 13.91 -13.03 -3.65
C PHE A 154 12.54 -13.47 -3.08
N GLY A 155 11.94 -12.65 -2.29
CA GLY A 155 10.70 -12.59 -1.51
C GLY A 155 9.57 -13.61 -1.66
N VAL A 156 9.84 -14.81 -2.17
CA VAL A 156 8.84 -15.86 -2.38
C VAL A 156 8.30 -16.43 -1.06
N SER A 157 9.13 -16.43 -0.01
CA SER A 157 8.80 -17.04 1.28
C SER A 157 7.86 -16.25 2.18
N LYS A 158 7.55 -14.99 1.85
CA LYS A 158 6.73 -14.13 2.72
C LYS A 158 5.22 -14.16 2.43
N GLN A 159 4.78 -14.99 1.48
CA GLN A 159 3.35 -15.12 1.13
C GLN A 159 2.46 -15.77 2.22
N VAL A 160 3.00 -16.20 3.36
CA VAL A 160 2.25 -17.03 4.31
C VAL A 160 2.27 -16.47 5.75
N THR A 161 2.83 -15.28 6.02
CA THR A 161 2.81 -14.66 7.34
C THR A 161 1.58 -13.76 7.56
N GLY A 162 0.39 -14.29 7.33
CA GLY A 162 -0.78 -13.75 8.00
C GLY A 162 -1.05 -14.62 9.23
N THR A 163 -1.08 -14.04 10.42
CA THR A 163 -1.87 -14.61 11.51
C THR A 163 -3.25 -14.88 10.94
N THR A 164 -3.53 -16.13 10.67
CA THR A 164 -4.84 -16.56 10.22
C THR A 164 -5.87 -16.36 11.33
N THR A 165 -6.45 -15.18 11.40
CA THR A 165 -7.88 -15.10 11.61
C THR A 165 -8.50 -15.46 10.26
N VAL A 166 -9.31 -16.47 10.27
CA VAL A 166 -10.02 -17.05 9.13
C VAL A 166 -10.67 -15.91 8.33
N GLY A 167 -10.24 -15.69 7.07
CA GLY A 167 -10.94 -14.83 6.13
C GLY A 167 -10.19 -13.65 5.50
N GLN A 168 -8.92 -13.37 5.86
CA GLN A 168 -8.16 -12.29 5.22
C GLN A 168 -6.98 -12.83 4.43
N GLY A 169 -6.86 -12.37 3.18
CA GLY A 169 -5.78 -12.74 2.26
C GLY A 169 -4.40 -12.46 2.87
N THR A 170 -3.49 -13.38 2.67
CA THR A 170 -2.12 -13.33 3.18
C THR A 170 -1.37 -12.12 2.59
N THR A 171 -1.05 -11.15 3.42
CA THR A 171 -0.28 -9.97 3.03
C THR A 171 1.16 -10.35 2.70
N VAL A 172 1.58 -10.09 1.45
CA VAL A 172 2.90 -10.42 0.91
C VAL A 172 3.79 -9.19 0.92
N GLY A 173 4.87 -9.22 1.70
CA GLY A 173 5.92 -8.21 1.72
C GLY A 173 6.00 -7.40 3.03
N THR A 174 6.84 -6.36 3.05
CA THR A 174 7.07 -5.53 4.24
C THR A 174 6.16 -4.30 4.20
N PRO A 175 5.27 -4.09 5.20
CA PRO A 175 4.43 -2.89 5.27
C PRO A 175 5.24 -1.60 5.04
N GLY A 176 4.67 -0.65 4.33
CA GLY A 176 5.32 0.62 3.99
C GLY A 176 6.24 0.58 2.76
N TYR A 177 6.46 -0.58 2.11
CA TYR A 177 7.22 -0.70 0.86
C TYR A 177 6.41 -1.34 -0.27
N ILE A 178 5.30 -1.98 0.06
CA ILE A 178 4.53 -2.82 -0.85
C ILE A 178 3.45 -1.99 -1.54
N PRO A 179 3.30 -2.11 -2.87
CA PRO A 179 2.19 -1.49 -3.58
C PRO A 179 0.89 -2.30 -3.39
N MET A 180 -0.23 -1.62 -3.58
CA MET A 180 -1.57 -2.17 -3.33
C MET A 180 -1.92 -3.40 -4.18
N GLU A 181 -1.48 -3.44 -5.44
CA GLU A 181 -1.70 -4.60 -6.30
C GLU A 181 -1.02 -5.86 -5.76
N GLN A 182 0.16 -5.72 -5.15
CA GLN A 182 0.86 -6.85 -4.56
C GLN A 182 0.15 -7.38 -3.30
N LEU A 183 -0.48 -6.50 -2.51
CA LEU A 183 -1.34 -6.90 -1.39
C LEU A 183 -2.53 -7.74 -1.86
N ARG A 184 -3.00 -7.50 -3.09
CA ARG A 184 -4.08 -8.24 -3.74
C ARG A 184 -3.61 -9.51 -4.47
N GLY A 185 -2.35 -9.87 -4.36
CA GLY A 185 -1.77 -11.05 -5.02
C GLY A 185 -1.43 -10.86 -6.49
N GLN A 186 -1.62 -9.66 -7.04
CA GLN A 186 -1.26 -9.31 -8.42
C GLN A 186 0.08 -8.61 -8.41
N VAL A 187 1.07 -9.16 -9.11
CA VAL A 187 2.42 -8.61 -9.14
C VAL A 187 2.90 -8.39 -10.56
N TYR A 188 3.53 -7.25 -10.77
CA TYR A 188 4.04 -6.80 -12.06
C TYR A 188 5.50 -6.32 -11.91
N PRO A 189 6.28 -6.21 -12.98
CA PRO A 189 7.57 -5.50 -12.93
C PRO A 189 7.45 -4.10 -12.30
N ALA A 190 6.35 -3.40 -12.57
CA ALA A 190 6.03 -2.10 -11.98
C ALA A 190 5.83 -2.14 -10.44
N SER A 191 5.56 -3.31 -9.85
CA SER A 191 5.47 -3.46 -8.40
C SER A 191 6.84 -3.38 -7.73
N ASP A 192 7.87 -4.01 -8.32
CA ASP A 192 9.26 -3.86 -7.86
C ASP A 192 9.76 -2.44 -8.04
N LEU A 193 9.38 -1.77 -9.14
CA LEU A 193 9.73 -0.37 -9.40
C LEU A 193 9.14 0.57 -8.35
N TYR A 194 7.90 0.33 -7.92
CA TYR A 194 7.30 1.07 -6.82
C TYR A 194 8.08 0.88 -5.52
N SER A 195 8.36 -0.36 -5.13
CA SER A 195 9.11 -0.67 -3.90
C SER A 195 10.52 -0.07 -3.93
N LEU A 196 11.16 -0.02 -5.10
CA LEU A 196 12.44 0.68 -5.31
C LEU A 196 12.29 2.19 -5.12
N GLY A 197 11.25 2.80 -5.69
CA GLY A 197 10.94 4.22 -5.49
C GLY A 197 10.76 4.56 -4.00
N VAL A 198 9.94 3.79 -3.30
CA VAL A 198 9.71 3.96 -1.85
C VAL A 198 11.02 3.77 -1.06
N THR A 199 11.82 2.76 -1.41
CA THR A 199 13.16 2.54 -0.80
C THR A 199 14.02 3.79 -0.94
N CYS A 200 14.09 4.38 -2.13
CA CYS A 200 14.85 5.60 -2.40
C CYS A 200 14.31 6.81 -1.60
N LEU A 201 12.99 6.97 -1.49
CA LEU A 201 12.40 8.05 -0.68
C LEU A 201 12.79 7.93 0.80
N ARG A 202 12.79 6.71 1.36
CA ARG A 202 13.17 6.47 2.75
C ARG A 202 14.65 6.70 3.00
N LEU A 203 15.52 6.26 2.09
CA LEU A 203 16.95 6.51 2.17
C LEU A 203 17.28 8.00 2.06
N LEU A 204 16.57 8.74 1.21
CA LEU A 204 16.75 10.17 0.98
C LEU A 204 16.32 11.03 2.17
N THR A 205 15.23 10.65 2.84
CA THR A 205 14.64 11.40 3.94
C THR A 205 15.10 10.92 5.32
N GLY A 206 15.54 9.66 5.43
CA GLY A 206 15.80 8.99 6.70
C GLY A 206 14.54 8.52 7.44
N CYS A 207 13.34 8.72 6.86
CA CYS A 207 12.09 8.35 7.50
C CYS A 207 11.74 6.88 7.22
N LEU A 208 11.71 6.07 8.26
CA LEU A 208 11.32 4.67 8.22
C LEU A 208 9.89 4.49 8.76
N PRO A 209 9.16 3.43 8.35
CA PRO A 209 7.87 3.12 8.96
C PRO A 209 8.05 2.81 10.45
N SER A 210 7.14 3.30 11.28
CA SER A 210 7.14 2.99 12.71
C SER A 210 6.60 1.58 12.98
N GLU A 211 7.00 0.97 14.10
CA GLU A 211 6.53 -0.36 14.52
C GLU A 211 5.02 -0.41 14.79
N ASP A 212 4.42 0.72 15.14
CA ASP A 212 2.98 0.88 15.34
C ASP A 212 2.18 1.10 14.04
N GLY A 213 2.84 0.99 12.87
CA GLY A 213 2.23 1.10 11.55
C GLY A 213 2.04 2.53 11.05
N ARG A 214 2.48 3.54 11.78
CA ARG A 214 2.52 4.93 11.28
C ARG A 214 3.63 5.13 10.27
N ASP A 215 3.35 5.92 9.25
CA ASP A 215 4.28 6.26 8.18
C ASP A 215 4.30 7.76 7.91
N ASP A 216 5.32 8.43 8.42
CA ASP A 216 5.47 9.89 8.30
C ASP A 216 5.78 10.37 6.87
N LEU A 217 6.13 9.45 5.96
CA LEU A 217 6.37 9.75 4.55
C LEU A 217 5.13 9.67 3.67
N TYR A 218 4.10 8.98 4.12
CA TYR A 218 2.88 8.80 3.35
C TYR A 218 1.72 9.51 4.04
N ASP A 219 1.18 10.52 3.38
CA ASP A 219 -0.05 11.18 3.82
C ASP A 219 -1.24 10.33 3.38
N ALA A 220 -1.75 9.53 4.30
CA ALA A 220 -2.91 8.68 4.05
C ALA A 220 -4.20 9.48 3.82
N MET A 221 -4.25 10.74 4.27
CA MET A 221 -5.38 11.65 4.04
C MET A 221 -5.45 12.11 2.59
N GLU A 222 -4.27 12.41 2.02
CA GLU A 222 -4.14 12.94 0.66
C GLU A 222 -3.79 11.83 -0.37
N GLY A 223 -3.48 10.61 0.09
CA GLY A 223 -3.07 9.51 -0.76
C GLY A 223 -1.77 9.82 -1.52
N ARG A 224 -0.82 10.52 -0.89
CA ARG A 224 0.41 10.93 -1.54
C ARG A 224 1.64 10.80 -0.66
N TRP A 225 2.78 10.63 -1.29
CA TRP A 225 4.07 10.70 -0.64
C TRP A 225 4.46 12.15 -0.36
N VAL A 226 4.70 12.50 0.92
CA VAL A 226 5.07 13.85 1.39
C VAL A 226 6.59 14.00 1.57
N TRP A 227 7.38 13.25 0.82
CA TRP A 227 8.82 13.16 0.97
C TRP A 227 9.56 14.49 0.83
N ARG A 228 9.05 15.43 0.01
CA ARG A 228 9.65 16.78 -0.12
C ARG A 228 9.56 17.58 1.15
N GLU A 229 8.49 17.40 1.92
CA GLU A 229 8.26 18.06 3.20
C GLU A 229 9.13 17.48 4.32
N ARG A 230 9.68 16.28 4.08
CA ARG A 230 10.54 15.55 5.02
C ARG A 230 12.02 15.56 4.62
N LEU A 231 12.38 16.26 3.56
CA LEU A 231 13.79 16.42 3.19
C LEU A 231 14.55 17.19 4.28
N PRO A 232 15.78 16.77 4.59
CA PRO A 232 16.66 17.59 5.43
C PRO A 232 16.91 18.97 4.81
N ALA A 233 17.03 19.99 5.64
CA ALA A 233 17.04 21.41 5.22
C ALA A 233 18.12 21.76 4.17
N ASN A 234 19.18 20.98 4.07
CA ASN A 234 20.32 21.20 3.15
C ASN A 234 20.30 20.27 1.93
N VAL A 235 19.23 19.47 1.74
CA VAL A 235 19.13 18.52 0.63
C VAL A 235 18.24 19.11 -0.46
N SER A 236 18.83 19.33 -1.64
CA SER A 236 18.11 19.73 -2.85
C SER A 236 18.17 18.60 -3.87
N VAL A 237 17.00 18.11 -4.28
CA VAL A 237 16.89 16.99 -5.23
C VAL A 237 16.78 17.53 -6.65
N PRO A 238 17.62 17.07 -7.60
CA PRO A 238 17.49 17.42 -9.00
C PRO A 238 16.10 17.09 -9.54
N ARG A 239 15.56 18.00 -10.37
CA ARG A 239 14.17 17.89 -10.87
C ARG A 239 13.91 16.56 -11.59
N GLN A 240 14.84 16.09 -12.42
CA GLN A 240 14.71 14.80 -13.12
C GLN A 240 14.59 13.64 -12.14
N LEU A 241 15.44 13.59 -11.11
CA LEU A 241 15.37 12.56 -10.08
C LEU A 241 14.05 12.63 -9.31
N ALA A 242 13.61 13.84 -8.97
CA ALA A 242 12.33 14.07 -8.28
C ALA A 242 11.13 13.57 -9.09
N GLU A 243 11.07 13.87 -10.40
CA GLU A 243 10.01 13.41 -11.31
C GLU A 243 10.03 11.88 -11.47
N VAL A 244 11.23 11.27 -11.51
CA VAL A 244 11.37 9.81 -11.55
C VAL A 244 10.83 9.18 -10.28
N LEU A 245 11.22 9.69 -9.10
CA LEU A 245 10.75 9.17 -7.80
C LEU A 245 9.22 9.31 -7.66
N ASP A 246 8.66 10.44 -8.05
CA ASP A 246 7.20 10.66 -8.02
C ASP A 246 6.46 9.67 -8.91
N ARG A 247 6.97 9.38 -10.11
CA ARG A 247 6.30 8.46 -11.03
C ARG A 247 6.47 7.01 -10.62
N LEU A 248 7.61 6.62 -10.04
CA LEU A 248 7.81 5.29 -9.47
C LEU A 248 6.80 4.98 -8.36
N THR A 249 6.49 5.98 -7.54
CA THR A 249 5.66 5.82 -6.33
C THR A 249 4.18 6.17 -6.55
N ARG A 250 3.71 6.25 -7.82
CA ARG A 250 2.28 6.39 -8.11
C ARG A 250 1.49 5.18 -7.62
N ASP A 251 0.28 5.41 -7.09
CA ASP A 251 -0.55 4.33 -6.54
C ASP A 251 -1.02 3.35 -7.61
N PHE A 252 -1.36 3.84 -8.82
CA PHE A 252 -1.83 2.99 -9.90
C PHE A 252 -0.67 2.46 -10.75
N VAL A 253 -0.67 1.16 -11.01
CA VAL A 253 0.32 0.48 -11.85
C VAL A 253 0.47 1.15 -13.22
N ARG A 254 -0.64 1.52 -13.87
CA ARG A 254 -0.65 2.15 -15.20
C ARG A 254 0.02 3.53 -15.25
N ASP A 255 0.07 4.24 -14.11
CA ASP A 255 0.62 5.60 -14.02
C ASP A 255 2.12 5.57 -13.70
N ARG A 256 2.67 4.39 -13.41
CA ARG A 256 4.10 4.15 -13.17
C ARG A 256 4.85 3.88 -14.47
N TYR A 257 6.15 3.72 -14.34
CA TYR A 257 6.97 3.09 -15.36
C TYR A 257 6.64 1.61 -15.45
N GLN A 258 6.58 1.09 -16.68
CA GLN A 258 6.19 -0.32 -16.90
C GLN A 258 7.41 -1.26 -16.94
N SER A 259 8.61 -0.71 -17.12
CA SER A 259 9.85 -1.49 -17.13
C SER A 259 11.02 -0.72 -16.53
N ALA A 260 12.00 -1.44 -16.00
CA ALA A 260 13.26 -0.86 -15.54
C ALA A 260 14.01 -0.14 -16.68
N GLN A 261 13.92 -0.65 -17.91
CA GLN A 261 14.53 -0.05 -19.09
C GLN A 261 13.97 1.36 -19.37
N GLU A 262 12.67 1.57 -19.22
CA GLU A 262 12.03 2.88 -19.40
C GLU A 262 12.66 3.92 -18.44
N VAL A 263 12.85 3.56 -17.17
CA VAL A 263 13.45 4.44 -16.17
C VAL A 263 14.93 4.71 -16.47
N LEU A 264 15.70 3.67 -16.82
CA LEU A 264 17.12 3.81 -17.17
C LEU A 264 17.33 4.75 -18.38
N GLN A 265 16.44 4.69 -19.37
CA GLN A 265 16.51 5.59 -20.54
C GLN A 265 16.32 7.05 -20.13
N ILE A 266 15.40 7.32 -19.20
CA ILE A 266 15.15 8.68 -18.69
C ILE A 266 16.35 9.17 -17.88
N LEU A 267 16.89 8.35 -16.98
CA LEU A 267 18.06 8.73 -16.18
C LEU A 267 19.31 9.02 -17.03
N LYS A 268 19.49 8.33 -18.15
CA LYS A 268 20.64 8.53 -19.07
C LYS A 268 20.52 9.77 -19.97
N GLN A 269 19.32 10.37 -20.10
CA GLN A 269 19.16 11.55 -20.93
C GLN A 269 19.77 12.77 -20.22
N PRO A 270 20.64 13.55 -20.88
CA PRO A 270 21.05 14.83 -20.32
C PRO A 270 19.83 15.74 -20.22
N TYR A 271 19.56 16.25 -19.02
CA TYR A 271 18.42 17.15 -18.79
C TYR A 271 18.61 18.44 -19.59
N PRO A 272 17.65 18.85 -20.45
CA PRO A 272 17.84 19.99 -21.34
C PRO A 272 17.80 21.38 -20.67
N TYR A 273 17.68 21.41 -19.33
CA TYR A 273 17.60 22.67 -18.59
C TYR A 273 18.70 22.81 -17.54
N GLN A 274 19.35 23.97 -17.55
CA GLN A 274 20.26 24.43 -16.51
C GLN A 274 19.61 24.30 -15.13
N TYR A 275 20.37 23.77 -14.19
CA TYR A 275 20.02 23.63 -12.78
C TYR A 275 19.47 24.95 -12.24
N GLN A 276 18.16 25.04 -12.06
CA GLN A 276 17.56 25.99 -11.15
C GLN A 276 17.05 25.16 -9.95
N PRO A 277 17.62 25.36 -8.75
CA PRO A 277 17.09 24.74 -7.55
C PRO A 277 15.63 25.18 -7.42
N ILE A 278 14.73 24.20 -7.23
CA ILE A 278 13.34 24.51 -6.90
C ILE A 278 13.40 25.34 -5.61
N PRO A 279 12.93 26.58 -5.60
CA PRO A 279 12.93 27.36 -4.38
C PRO A 279 12.10 26.57 -3.36
N THR A 280 12.69 26.21 -2.24
CA THR A 280 11.95 25.85 -1.05
C THR A 280 11.04 27.05 -0.77
N GLN A 281 9.78 26.97 -1.14
CA GLN A 281 8.81 27.94 -0.68
C GLN A 281 8.83 27.83 0.84
N ASN A 282 9.44 28.84 1.46
CA ASN A 282 9.30 29.09 2.86
C ASN A 282 7.81 29.26 3.15
N TYR A 283 7.15 28.21 3.54
CA TYR A 283 5.91 28.31 4.30
C TYR A 283 6.31 28.89 5.66
N GLN A 284 6.56 30.20 5.68
CA GLN A 284 6.50 30.94 6.92
C GLN A 284 5.09 30.73 7.46
N ARG A 285 5.01 29.95 8.53
CA ARG A 285 3.84 29.97 9.41
C ARG A 285 3.56 31.44 9.70
N ILE A 286 2.52 31.97 9.10
CA ILE A 286 1.94 33.25 9.52
C ILE A 286 1.32 32.98 10.89
N VAL A 287 2.11 33.14 11.94
CA VAL A 287 1.60 33.29 13.30
C VAL A 287 1.14 34.75 13.37
N PRO A 288 -0.15 35.03 13.51
CA PRO A 288 -0.58 36.40 13.68
C PRO A 288 0.00 36.94 15.00
N PRO A 289 0.58 38.16 15.05
CA PRO A 289 1.10 38.70 16.29
C PRO A 289 -0.05 38.99 17.23
N ILE A 290 0.00 38.34 18.40
CA ILE A 290 -0.78 38.72 19.57
C ILE A 290 -0.10 39.95 20.17
N THR A 291 -0.58 41.13 19.86
CA THR A 291 -0.64 42.31 20.74
C THR A 291 -1.09 43.55 19.96
N GLN A 292 -2.34 43.92 20.08
CA GLN A 292 -2.72 45.35 20.08
C GLN A 292 -3.76 45.62 21.15
N LYS A 293 -3.42 46.58 21.98
CA LYS A 293 -4.16 47.08 23.11
C LYS A 293 -5.52 47.62 22.69
N TYR A 294 -6.53 47.28 23.47
CA TYR A 294 -7.87 47.90 23.40
C TYR A 294 -7.80 49.39 23.76
N THR A 295 -8.25 50.24 22.85
CA THR A 295 -8.72 51.59 23.18
C THR A 295 -10.11 51.78 22.59
N HIS A 296 -10.96 52.18 23.45
CA HIS A 296 -12.36 52.64 23.44
C HIS A 296 -13.13 52.83 22.11
N ALA A 297 -14.26 52.13 22.08
CA ALA A 297 -15.63 52.56 21.76
C ALA A 297 -15.90 53.27 20.42
N ALA A 298 -16.46 52.51 19.48
CA ALA A 298 -17.45 53.02 18.55
C ALA A 298 -18.59 51.98 18.42
N THR A 299 -19.81 52.47 18.45
CA THR A 299 -21.07 51.71 18.40
C THR A 299 -21.11 50.73 17.24
N PRO A 300 -21.52 49.45 17.43
CA PRO A 300 -21.57 48.49 16.34
C PRO A 300 -22.69 48.82 15.34
N PRO A 301 -22.47 48.62 14.05
CA PRO A 301 -23.53 48.67 13.05
C PRO A 301 -24.54 47.52 13.27
N PRO A 302 -25.80 47.70 12.82
CA PRO A 302 -26.82 46.68 13.01
C PRO A 302 -26.46 45.39 12.32
N PRO A 303 -26.84 44.22 12.88
CA PRO A 303 -26.48 42.90 12.33
C PRO A 303 -27.04 42.72 10.92
N PRO A 304 -26.29 42.12 9.99
CA PRO A 304 -26.80 41.81 8.68
C PRO A 304 -27.97 40.83 8.83
N LYS A 305 -29.01 41.02 8.04
CA LYS A 305 -30.18 40.16 7.98
C LYS A 305 -29.70 38.75 7.70
N VAL A 306 -29.93 37.83 8.66
CA VAL A 306 -29.65 36.39 8.53
C VAL A 306 -30.59 35.87 7.45
N THR A 307 -30.03 35.60 6.27
CA THR A 307 -30.69 34.74 5.29
C THR A 307 -30.76 33.35 5.89
N PRO A 308 -31.91 32.65 5.83
CA PRO A 308 -32.04 31.32 6.37
C PRO A 308 -30.99 30.40 5.67
N LYS A 309 -30.11 29.74 6.45
CA LYS A 309 -29.23 28.71 5.93
C LYS A 309 -30.12 27.63 5.29
N LEU A 310 -30.08 27.51 3.97
CA LEU A 310 -30.73 26.41 3.29
C LEU A 310 -30.26 25.10 3.94
N ASN A 311 -31.21 24.21 4.27
CA ASN A 311 -30.92 22.88 4.74
C ASN A 311 -30.16 22.13 3.60
N PRO A 312 -28.88 21.77 3.77
CA PRO A 312 -28.10 21.13 2.70
C PRO A 312 -28.71 19.79 2.22
N TYR A 313 -29.53 19.15 3.06
CA TYR A 313 -30.17 17.87 2.78
C TYR A 313 -31.60 18.02 2.22
N GLN A 314 -32.10 19.24 2.00
CA GLN A 314 -33.48 19.49 1.54
C GLN A 314 -33.79 18.76 0.23
N LYS A 315 -32.88 18.86 -0.73
CA LYS A 315 -33.05 18.20 -2.05
C LYS A 315 -33.13 16.67 -1.90
N LEU A 316 -32.28 16.08 -1.06
CA LEU A 316 -32.31 14.64 -0.78
C LEU A 316 -33.66 14.23 -0.16
N GLN A 317 -34.13 14.99 0.82
CA GLN A 317 -35.44 14.75 1.46
C GLN A 317 -36.60 14.85 0.47
N ASP A 318 -36.58 15.81 -0.44
CA ASP A 318 -37.62 16.01 -1.42
C ASP A 318 -37.65 14.88 -2.47
N LEU A 319 -36.49 14.41 -2.92
CA LEU A 319 -36.37 13.26 -3.82
C LEU A 319 -36.92 11.99 -3.18
N MET A 320 -36.63 11.74 -1.90
CA MET A 320 -37.14 10.59 -1.18
C MET A 320 -38.66 10.67 -0.95
N LYS A 321 -39.20 11.83 -0.60
CA LYS A 321 -40.65 12.04 -0.48
C LYS A 321 -41.37 11.80 -1.82
N ALA A 322 -40.74 12.15 -2.93
CA ALA A 322 -41.26 11.91 -4.27
C ALA A 322 -41.10 10.45 -4.76
N GLY A 323 -40.48 9.57 -3.94
CA GLY A 323 -40.22 8.17 -4.32
C GLY A 323 -39.14 8.00 -5.41
N LYS A 324 -38.33 9.03 -5.65
CA LYS A 324 -37.27 9.06 -6.65
C LYS A 324 -35.98 8.48 -6.09
N TRP A 325 -35.98 7.20 -5.80
CA TRP A 325 -34.89 6.50 -5.07
C TRP A 325 -33.56 6.50 -5.83
N ARG A 326 -33.56 6.44 -7.16
CA ARG A 326 -32.34 6.48 -7.98
C ARG A 326 -31.68 7.85 -7.93
N GLU A 327 -32.50 8.90 -8.09
CA GLU A 327 -32.00 10.28 -7.98
C GLU A 327 -31.56 10.62 -6.55
N ALA A 328 -32.22 10.03 -5.53
CA ALA A 328 -31.83 10.17 -4.14
C ALA A 328 -30.47 9.50 -3.86
N ASP A 329 -30.20 8.35 -4.45
CA ASP A 329 -28.90 7.68 -4.35
C ASP A 329 -27.78 8.49 -5.00
N ALA A 330 -28.03 9.01 -6.19
CA ALA A 330 -27.08 9.90 -6.89
C ALA A 330 -26.85 11.21 -6.11
N GLU A 331 -27.89 11.79 -5.52
CA GLU A 331 -27.79 12.98 -4.66
C GLU A 331 -27.03 12.70 -3.39
N THR A 332 -27.17 11.51 -2.79
CA THR A 332 -26.39 11.09 -1.62
C THR A 332 -24.90 11.04 -1.97
N SER A 333 -24.55 10.43 -3.09
CA SER A 333 -23.19 10.39 -3.59
C SER A 333 -22.61 11.80 -3.81
N ARG A 334 -23.39 12.68 -4.43
CA ARG A 334 -22.99 14.08 -4.68
C ARG A 334 -22.73 14.84 -3.36
N LEU A 335 -23.66 14.74 -2.41
CA LEU A 335 -23.53 15.38 -1.10
C LEU A 335 -22.30 14.87 -0.35
N MET A 336 -22.10 13.56 -0.32
CA MET A 336 -20.95 12.96 0.35
C MET A 336 -19.62 13.43 -0.27
N LEU A 337 -19.52 13.52 -1.61
CA LEU A 337 -18.33 14.05 -2.29
C LEU A 337 -18.09 15.52 -2.00
N GLU A 338 -19.16 16.33 -1.95
CA GLU A 338 -19.09 17.76 -1.64
C GLU A 338 -18.60 18.00 -0.20
N ILE A 339 -19.13 17.21 0.77
CA ILE A 339 -18.74 17.27 2.18
C ILE A 339 -17.24 17.02 2.36
N VAL A 340 -16.66 16.07 1.62
CA VAL A 340 -15.23 15.75 1.71
C VAL A 340 -14.36 16.54 0.73
N GLY A 341 -14.95 17.46 -0.05
CA GLY A 341 -14.24 18.33 -0.99
C GLY A 341 -13.58 17.56 -2.16
N SER A 342 -14.16 16.41 -2.57
CA SER A 342 -13.58 15.60 -3.65
C SER A 342 -13.79 16.25 -5.00
N GLN A 343 -12.71 16.62 -5.69
CA GLN A 343 -12.73 17.11 -7.08
C GLN A 343 -12.62 15.99 -8.10
N ALA A 344 -12.27 14.77 -7.67
CA ALA A 344 -12.04 13.62 -8.54
C ALA A 344 -13.31 12.86 -8.92
N GLY A 345 -14.48 13.24 -8.39
CA GLY A 345 -15.74 12.54 -8.64
C GLY A 345 -15.82 11.13 -8.04
N CYS A 346 -14.89 10.76 -7.17
CA CYS A 346 -14.89 9.49 -6.44
C CYS A 346 -14.29 9.69 -5.05
N PHE A 347 -14.54 8.73 -4.13
CA PHE A 347 -13.97 8.75 -2.79
C PHE A 347 -12.58 8.12 -2.76
N SER A 348 -11.68 8.70 -1.95
CA SER A 348 -10.52 7.99 -1.41
C SER A 348 -10.89 7.32 -0.09
N THR A 349 -10.14 6.30 0.31
CA THR A 349 -10.31 5.65 1.64
C THR A 349 -10.12 6.60 2.79
N ALA A 350 -9.16 7.52 2.67
CA ALA A 350 -8.92 8.55 3.66
C ALA A 350 -10.15 9.46 3.84
N GLN A 351 -10.79 9.88 2.75
CA GLN A 351 -12.01 10.67 2.79
C GLN A 351 -13.17 9.92 3.44
N ILE A 352 -13.28 8.61 3.22
CA ILE A 352 -14.29 7.79 3.88
C ILE A 352 -13.96 7.61 5.36
N ALA A 353 -12.71 7.25 5.70
CA ALA A 353 -12.28 7.02 7.08
C ALA A 353 -12.40 8.27 7.98
N THR A 354 -12.33 9.46 7.39
CA THR A 354 -12.44 10.74 8.11
C THR A 354 -13.74 11.47 7.82
N PHE A 355 -14.73 10.77 7.28
CA PHE A 355 -16.03 11.38 6.96
C PHE A 355 -16.66 11.96 8.23
N PRO A 356 -17.13 13.25 8.22
CA PRO A 356 -17.64 13.86 9.41
C PRO A 356 -18.89 13.13 9.96
N CYS A 357 -18.81 12.69 11.20
CA CYS A 357 -19.88 11.88 11.82
C CYS A 357 -21.25 12.56 11.89
N ARG A 358 -21.26 13.88 11.99
CA ARG A 358 -22.51 14.62 12.02
C ARG A 358 -23.25 14.48 10.70
N GLU A 359 -22.57 14.74 9.61
CA GLU A 359 -23.09 14.69 8.25
C GLU A 359 -23.48 13.27 7.86
N LEU A 360 -22.69 12.26 8.27
CA LEU A 360 -23.00 10.85 8.03
C LEU A 360 -24.30 10.43 8.75
N ARG A 361 -24.50 10.88 10.00
CA ARG A 361 -25.72 10.62 10.76
C ARG A 361 -26.94 11.31 10.14
N GLU A 362 -26.79 12.57 9.70
CA GLU A 362 -27.88 13.31 9.04
C GLU A 362 -28.32 12.61 7.74
N ILE A 363 -27.38 12.20 6.89
CA ILE A 363 -27.69 11.46 5.66
C ILE A 363 -28.34 10.12 6.00
N ASN A 364 -27.79 9.37 6.95
CA ASN A 364 -28.34 8.07 7.38
C ASN A 364 -29.78 8.23 7.90
N GLN A 365 -30.02 9.24 8.74
CA GLN A 365 -31.35 9.51 9.29
C GLN A 365 -32.37 9.79 8.19
N VAL A 366 -32.02 10.52 7.15
CA VAL A 366 -32.90 10.79 6.00
C VAL A 366 -33.26 9.48 5.30
N TRP A 367 -32.29 8.58 5.08
CA TRP A 367 -32.51 7.27 4.47
C TRP A 367 -33.42 6.38 5.32
N GLU A 368 -33.12 6.24 6.62
CA GLU A 368 -33.91 5.41 7.54
C GLU A 368 -35.34 5.89 7.69
N GLN A 369 -35.55 7.19 7.85
CA GLN A 369 -36.91 7.75 7.98
C GLN A 369 -37.72 7.55 6.70
N ALA A 370 -37.15 7.85 5.53
CA ALA A 370 -37.86 7.73 4.26
C ALA A 370 -38.19 6.29 3.89
N SER A 371 -37.33 5.34 4.23
CA SER A 371 -37.50 3.91 3.93
C SER A 371 -38.15 3.10 5.03
N ARG A 372 -38.55 3.71 6.17
CA ARG A 372 -39.04 3.05 7.37
C ARG A 372 -38.08 2.01 7.93
N GLY A 373 -36.80 2.37 7.99
CA GLY A 373 -35.74 1.55 8.53
C GLY A 373 -35.22 0.44 7.60
N ARG A 374 -35.60 0.43 6.31
CA ARG A 374 -35.12 -0.60 5.36
C ARG A 374 -33.79 -0.27 4.74
N PHE A 375 -33.46 0.99 4.58
CA PHE A 375 -32.29 1.51 3.90
C PHE A 375 -31.51 2.45 4.79
N GLY A 376 -30.23 2.62 4.49
CA GLY A 376 -29.32 3.49 5.22
C GLY A 376 -28.02 2.78 5.61
N PHE A 377 -27.01 3.55 5.96
CA PHE A 377 -25.68 3.02 6.32
C PHE A 377 -25.71 2.19 7.61
N GLY A 378 -26.52 2.58 8.60
CA GLY A 378 -26.70 1.81 9.81
C GLY A 378 -27.37 0.45 9.57
N VAL A 379 -28.29 0.38 8.60
CA VAL A 379 -28.91 -0.89 8.17
C VAL A 379 -27.88 -1.77 7.46
N GLN A 380 -27.13 -1.20 6.54
CA GLN A 380 -26.08 -1.91 5.82
C GLN A 380 -25.01 -2.46 6.76
N ARG A 381 -24.59 -1.67 7.76
CA ARG A 381 -23.63 -2.12 8.76
C ARG A 381 -24.15 -3.32 9.55
N ARG A 382 -25.40 -3.30 10.04
CA ARG A 382 -26.01 -4.44 10.75
C ARG A 382 -25.99 -5.72 9.90
N ILE A 383 -26.29 -5.60 8.61
CA ILE A 383 -26.22 -6.74 7.68
C ILE A 383 -24.78 -7.22 7.51
N TRP A 384 -23.82 -6.29 7.39
CA TRP A 384 -22.40 -6.57 7.30
C TRP A 384 -21.89 -7.38 8.51
N GLU A 385 -22.29 -7.00 9.72
CA GLU A 385 -21.98 -7.75 10.95
C GLU A 385 -22.61 -9.15 10.96
N GLN A 386 -23.87 -9.27 10.52
CA GLN A 386 -24.58 -10.55 10.45
C GLN A 386 -23.95 -11.57 9.50
N VAL A 387 -23.24 -11.12 8.48
CA VAL A 387 -22.49 -11.97 7.54
C VAL A 387 -21.01 -12.09 7.89
N ASN A 388 -20.64 -11.82 9.16
CA ASN A 388 -19.26 -11.87 9.66
C ASN A 388 -18.29 -11.06 8.81
N GLN A 389 -18.70 -9.89 8.35
CA GLN A 389 -17.89 -8.98 7.52
C GLN A 389 -17.45 -9.60 6.17
N ASN A 390 -18.17 -10.60 5.69
CA ASN A 390 -17.95 -11.20 4.39
C ASN A 390 -18.58 -10.35 3.30
N THR A 391 -17.75 -9.72 2.47
CA THR A 391 -18.13 -8.77 1.44
C THR A 391 -19.02 -9.39 0.37
N SER A 392 -18.72 -10.62 -0.04
CA SER A 392 -19.51 -11.35 -1.05
C SER A 392 -20.90 -11.72 -0.55
N GLU A 393 -20.99 -12.21 0.68
CA GLU A 393 -22.28 -12.53 1.32
C GLU A 393 -23.10 -11.27 1.60
N PHE A 394 -22.45 -10.18 1.99
CA PHE A 394 -23.09 -8.88 2.14
C PHE A 394 -23.69 -8.41 0.81
N ALA A 395 -22.89 -8.35 -0.25
CA ALA A 395 -23.34 -7.90 -1.58
C ALA A 395 -24.51 -8.75 -2.11
N GLN A 396 -24.47 -10.06 -1.87
CA GLN A 396 -25.57 -10.97 -2.22
C GLN A 396 -26.82 -10.67 -1.38
N ARG A 397 -26.67 -10.48 -0.08
CA ARG A 397 -27.81 -10.25 0.84
C ARG A 397 -28.52 -8.92 0.59
N VAL A 398 -27.76 -7.88 0.24
CA VAL A 398 -28.33 -6.60 -0.13
C VAL A 398 -28.76 -6.53 -1.61
N GLY A 399 -28.54 -7.60 -2.40
CA GLY A 399 -29.01 -7.75 -3.77
C GLY A 399 -28.17 -7.00 -4.80
N TRP A 400 -26.88 -6.74 -4.52
CA TRP A 400 -25.94 -6.13 -5.45
C TRP A 400 -25.23 -7.14 -6.35
N CYS A 401 -25.31 -8.42 -6.03
CA CYS A 401 -24.82 -9.51 -6.88
C CYS A 401 -25.80 -10.68 -6.92
N ASP A 402 -25.66 -11.50 -7.97
CA ASP A 402 -26.36 -12.77 -8.13
C ASP A 402 -25.35 -13.93 -8.12
N ARG A 403 -25.76 -15.11 -7.68
CA ARG A 403 -24.98 -16.35 -7.80
C ARG A 403 -25.29 -17.04 -9.13
N HIS A 404 -24.25 -17.31 -9.90
CA HIS A 404 -24.38 -18.13 -11.11
C HIS A 404 -24.46 -19.63 -10.72
N PRO A 405 -25.11 -20.50 -11.51
CA PRO A 405 -25.12 -21.95 -11.27
C PRO A 405 -23.73 -22.62 -11.22
N SER A 406 -22.69 -21.96 -11.73
CA SER A 406 -21.27 -22.36 -11.64
C SER A 406 -20.57 -21.95 -10.35
N ASP A 407 -21.31 -21.42 -9.35
CA ASP A 407 -20.80 -20.85 -8.09
C ASP A 407 -19.99 -19.55 -8.22
N ASP A 408 -19.92 -18.97 -9.41
CA ASP A 408 -19.32 -17.65 -9.66
C ASP A 408 -20.26 -16.52 -9.19
N ILE A 409 -19.71 -15.49 -8.58
CA ILE A 409 -20.47 -14.32 -8.13
C ILE A 409 -20.50 -13.30 -9.29
N TYR A 410 -21.70 -13.02 -9.80
CA TYR A 410 -21.93 -11.98 -10.79
C TYR A 410 -22.43 -10.71 -10.12
N VAL A 411 -21.66 -9.66 -10.22
CA VAL A 411 -22.02 -8.36 -9.66
C VAL A 411 -22.83 -7.55 -10.68
N LYS A 412 -23.93 -6.95 -10.20
CA LYS A 412 -24.83 -6.15 -11.05
C LYS A 412 -24.24 -4.79 -11.35
N ASP A 413 -24.38 -4.36 -12.59
CA ASP A 413 -24.13 -2.98 -12.94
C ASP A 413 -25.12 -2.05 -12.20
N TYR A 414 -24.71 -0.80 -11.94
CA TYR A 414 -25.55 0.17 -11.25
C TYR A 414 -26.96 0.31 -11.87
N ASP A 415 -27.05 0.20 -13.20
CA ASP A 415 -28.32 0.26 -13.92
C ASP A 415 -29.23 -0.97 -13.73
N GLN A 416 -28.68 -2.07 -13.24
CA GLN A 416 -29.39 -3.32 -12.93
C GLN A 416 -29.91 -3.36 -11.47
N LEU A 417 -29.53 -2.38 -10.64
CA LEU A 417 -29.97 -2.30 -9.26
C LEU A 417 -31.45 -1.88 -9.16
N SER A 418 -32.09 -2.27 -8.06
CA SER A 418 -33.49 -1.97 -7.81
C SER A 418 -33.69 -0.70 -6.98
N PHE A 419 -34.14 0.36 -7.59
CA PHE A 419 -34.41 1.65 -6.92
C PHE A 419 -35.86 1.75 -6.46
N SER A 420 -36.26 0.91 -5.50
CA SER A 420 -37.61 0.90 -4.93
C SER A 420 -37.62 0.34 -3.51
N LEU A 421 -38.69 0.63 -2.77
CA LEU A 421 -38.91 0.04 -1.42
C LEU A 421 -39.10 -1.49 -1.44
N LYS A 422 -39.24 -2.13 -2.61
CA LYS A 422 -39.30 -3.58 -2.78
C LYS A 422 -37.93 -4.24 -2.82
N ALA A 423 -36.86 -3.45 -2.98
CA ALA A 423 -35.50 -3.96 -2.97
C ALA A 423 -35.17 -4.64 -1.63
N PRO A 424 -34.17 -5.53 -1.56
CA PRO A 424 -33.68 -6.14 -0.33
C PRO A 424 -33.36 -5.09 0.76
N GLU A 425 -33.41 -5.50 2.03
CA GLU A 425 -32.96 -4.65 3.13
C GLU A 425 -31.49 -4.27 2.96
N GLY A 426 -31.13 -3.03 3.24
CA GLY A 426 -29.76 -2.51 3.06
C GLY A 426 -29.35 -2.28 1.61
N HIS A 427 -30.25 -2.47 0.62
CA HIS A 427 -29.91 -2.29 -0.80
C HIS A 427 -29.44 -0.88 -1.16
N LEU A 428 -29.98 0.14 -0.48
CA LEU A 428 -29.64 1.55 -0.72
C LEU A 428 -29.13 2.22 0.58
N PRO A 429 -28.29 3.25 0.49
CA PRO A 429 -27.71 3.78 -0.74
C PRO A 429 -26.66 2.83 -1.34
N ALA A 430 -26.68 2.70 -2.67
CA ALA A 430 -25.69 1.91 -3.41
C ALA A 430 -24.45 2.71 -3.80
N LEU A 431 -24.50 4.03 -3.59
CA LEU A 431 -23.42 4.98 -3.83
C LEU A 431 -22.80 4.81 -5.24
N SER A 432 -23.52 5.27 -6.26
CA SER A 432 -23.10 5.22 -7.68
C SER A 432 -21.66 5.70 -7.95
N VAL A 433 -21.16 6.54 -7.08
CA VAL A 433 -19.80 7.13 -7.14
C VAL A 433 -18.74 6.18 -6.57
N MET A 434 -19.14 5.23 -5.73
CA MET A 434 -18.26 4.13 -5.33
C MET A 434 -18.17 3.07 -6.44
N ALA A 435 -19.23 2.92 -7.22
CA ALA A 435 -19.35 1.99 -8.34
C ALA A 435 -18.71 2.54 -9.64
N GLY A 436 -17.50 3.09 -9.59
CA GLY A 436 -16.68 3.18 -10.80
C GLY A 436 -16.55 1.78 -11.41
N ARG A 437 -16.36 1.66 -12.73
CA ARG A 437 -16.41 0.41 -13.53
C ARG A 437 -15.65 -0.84 -12.98
N GLU A 438 -15.13 -0.81 -11.77
CA GLU A 438 -14.40 -1.91 -11.10
C GLU A 438 -14.99 -2.17 -9.72
N TRP A 439 -15.82 -3.19 -9.60
CA TRP A 439 -16.48 -3.62 -8.37
C TRP A 439 -15.53 -4.01 -7.23
N ASP A 440 -14.34 -4.50 -7.52
CA ASP A 440 -13.33 -4.82 -6.52
C ASP A 440 -12.94 -3.58 -5.67
N ARG A 441 -12.98 -2.41 -6.30
CA ARG A 441 -12.75 -1.14 -5.61
C ARG A 441 -13.93 -0.72 -4.72
N THR A 442 -15.14 -1.01 -5.13
CA THR A 442 -16.37 -0.69 -4.38
C THR A 442 -16.45 -1.51 -3.10
N LEU A 443 -16.16 -2.79 -3.17
CA LEU A 443 -16.22 -3.69 -2.02
C LEU A 443 -15.19 -3.30 -0.94
N TRP A 444 -14.00 -2.88 -1.34
CA TRP A 444 -12.97 -2.40 -0.41
C TRP A 444 -13.32 -1.04 0.23
N LEU A 445 -13.95 -0.13 -0.50
CA LEU A 445 -14.45 1.13 0.02
C LEU A 445 -15.57 0.93 1.05
N LEU A 446 -16.37 -0.13 0.91
CA LEU A 446 -17.43 -0.49 1.86
C LEU A 446 -16.89 -0.85 3.25
N GLU A 447 -15.79 -1.59 3.32
CA GLU A 447 -15.16 -1.91 4.61
C GLU A 447 -14.78 -0.64 5.37
N HIS A 448 -14.18 0.32 4.69
CA HIS A 448 -13.80 1.60 5.27
C HIS A 448 -15.02 2.46 5.63
N LEU A 449 -16.08 2.39 4.82
CA LEU A 449 -17.34 3.06 5.12
C LEU A 449 -17.98 2.47 6.40
N PHE A 450 -18.00 1.16 6.54
CA PHE A 450 -18.58 0.52 7.73
C PHE A 450 -17.76 0.77 9.00
N LEU A 451 -16.43 0.84 8.89
CA LEU A 451 -15.59 1.30 10.01
C LEU A 451 -15.93 2.75 10.42
N SER A 452 -16.17 3.62 9.44
CA SER A 452 -16.57 5.01 9.73
C SER A 452 -17.98 5.10 10.28
N VAL A 453 -18.91 4.30 9.77
CA VAL A 453 -20.29 4.17 10.29
C VAL A 453 -20.25 3.72 11.75
N GLU A 454 -19.40 2.75 12.08
CA GLU A 454 -19.17 2.28 13.44
C GLU A 454 -18.58 3.36 14.35
N ALA A 455 -17.52 4.00 13.92
CA ALA A 455 -16.88 5.08 14.68
C ALA A 455 -17.85 6.25 14.93
N CYS A 456 -18.82 6.43 14.04
CA CYS A 456 -19.88 7.45 14.17
C CYS A 456 -21.08 7.00 15.02
N GLY A 457 -21.10 5.76 15.53
CA GLY A 457 -22.18 5.24 16.37
C GLY A 457 -23.49 4.99 15.61
N LEU A 458 -23.40 4.59 14.35
CA LEU A 458 -24.54 4.22 13.48
C LEU A 458 -24.69 2.70 13.37
#